data_efd042d56525567bcf13531cc84f0a99
#
_entry.id   efd042d56525567bcf13531cc84f0a99
#
_cell.length_a   1.000
_cell.length_b   1.000
_cell.length_c   1.000
_cell.angle_alpha   90.00
_cell.angle_beta   90.00
_cell.angle_gamma   90.00
#
_symmetry.space_group_name_H-M   'P 1'
#
loop_
_entity.id
_entity.type
_entity.pdbx_description
1 polymer ?
#
loop_
_entity_poly.entity_id
_entity_poly.type
_entity_poly.pdbx_seq_one_letter_code
_entity_poly.pdbx_strand_id
1 'polypeptide(L)'
;MQNRAVAQRLQQIADLLEIKGEQIFRINAYRRAARAIESLTEDIAEVAARGELTKIPGVGQSIAEKVEEFLRTGTIQAYEDLARTLPPGLTTLMTVPEVGPKTALLLYQKLGITTVDELEAAARAGKLRTLPRMGPKTEENILKGIAVLRRSAARRPLGIVLPLAEDLVAYLRRTPGLQEIAVAGSLRRRKETVGDIDILVTSRKPEAVMDAFVRAPQVAQVLAHGPTRSSVILDAGIQADLRVVEPAAYGAALQYFTGSKEHNVKLRERAVRAGLKVNEYGVWRGAHRVAGRTEEEVYRAVGLPWIPPELREDQGELEAAEAGRLPALIELEAIRGDLHVHTKWSDGAESAETMAQAAKTLGYEYVCITDHSQSLKFVGGVPPDELRRHAAEVRRLSDRLGIAVLIGTECDILADGRLDYDDDVLAELDVVVASVHSRLTMPREQMTRRIVRALETGRVHVLGHPTGRLLGQREPYDVDLEAVVAAAVRTGTALEINAAPERLDLNDTHVRMARERGARFVISTDAHQVGHLRHMVFGVSMARRGWLEARDVLNTLPLTTLKDVLRRPAASRRRRA
;
A
#
# COMPACT_ATOMS: atom_id res chain seq x y z
N MET A 1 -8.56 -4.03 16.45
CA MET A 1 -8.03 -5.29 15.85
C MET A 1 -9.06 -6.40 15.75
N GLN A 2 -10.08 -6.44 16.60
CA GLN A 2 -11.15 -7.44 16.51
C GLN A 2 -12.01 -7.29 15.25
N ASN A 3 -12.26 -6.07 14.79
CA ASN A 3 -13.01 -5.79 13.54
C ASN A 3 -12.44 -6.56 12.35
N ARG A 4 -11.13 -6.52 12.16
CA ARG A 4 -10.47 -7.22 11.05
C ARG A 4 -10.60 -8.73 11.15
N ALA A 5 -10.45 -9.28 12.36
CA ALA A 5 -10.57 -10.73 12.56
C ALA A 5 -12.00 -11.24 12.30
N VAL A 6 -13.01 -10.48 12.77
CA VAL A 6 -14.43 -10.77 12.50
C VAL A 6 -14.71 -10.65 10.99
N ALA A 7 -14.30 -9.55 10.36
CA ALA A 7 -14.50 -9.33 8.92
C ALA A 7 -13.87 -10.44 8.08
N GLN A 8 -12.63 -10.83 8.39
CA GLN A 8 -11.95 -11.92 7.71
C GLN A 8 -12.71 -13.25 7.85
N ARG A 9 -13.24 -13.55 9.05
CA ARG A 9 -14.01 -14.78 9.28
C ARG A 9 -15.33 -14.79 8.50
N LEU A 10 -16.02 -13.65 8.42
CA LEU A 10 -17.24 -13.52 7.63
C LEU A 10 -16.95 -13.64 6.12
N GLN A 11 -15.85 -13.08 5.64
CA GLN A 11 -15.40 -13.23 4.24
C GLN A 11 -15.12 -14.71 3.94
N GLN A 12 -14.43 -15.42 4.83
CA GLN A 12 -14.18 -16.86 4.66
C GLN A 12 -15.48 -17.66 4.58
N ILE A 13 -16.51 -17.31 5.39
CA ILE A 13 -17.84 -17.94 5.28
C ILE A 13 -18.44 -17.69 3.89
N ALA A 14 -18.37 -16.46 3.37
CA ALA A 14 -18.87 -16.15 2.03
C ALA A 14 -18.19 -17.00 0.95
N ASP A 15 -16.87 -17.18 1.05
CA ASP A 15 -16.09 -17.95 0.08
C ASP A 15 -16.45 -19.45 0.13
N LEU A 16 -16.63 -20.01 1.35
CA LEU A 16 -17.09 -21.39 1.52
C LEU A 16 -18.52 -21.61 1.00
N LEU A 17 -19.41 -20.64 1.19
CA LEU A 17 -20.78 -20.67 0.63
C LEU A 17 -20.76 -20.63 -0.90
N GLU A 18 -19.85 -19.84 -1.51
CA GLU A 18 -19.69 -19.81 -2.97
C GLU A 18 -19.18 -21.12 -3.52
N ILE A 19 -18.24 -21.79 -2.85
CA ILE A 19 -17.77 -23.14 -3.20
C ILE A 19 -18.93 -24.13 -3.19
N LYS A 20 -19.84 -24.03 -2.22
CA LYS A 20 -21.03 -24.89 -2.12
C LYS A 20 -22.13 -24.57 -3.13
N GLY A 21 -22.00 -23.49 -3.89
CA GLY A 21 -23.02 -23.07 -4.85
C GLY A 21 -24.27 -22.48 -4.19
N GLU A 22 -24.16 -21.94 -2.99
CA GLU A 22 -25.26 -21.26 -2.30
C GLU A 22 -25.77 -20.03 -3.05
N GLN A 23 -26.95 -19.56 -2.67
CA GLN A 23 -27.59 -18.40 -3.31
C GLN A 23 -26.73 -17.15 -3.19
N ILE A 24 -26.58 -16.44 -4.31
CA ILE A 24 -25.73 -15.27 -4.43
C ILE A 24 -26.07 -14.16 -3.41
N PHE A 25 -27.36 -14.00 -3.05
CA PHE A 25 -27.79 -13.02 -2.06
C PHE A 25 -27.23 -13.32 -0.68
N ARG A 26 -27.12 -14.60 -0.28
CA ARG A 26 -26.54 -15.03 1.00
C ARG A 26 -25.04 -14.75 1.03
N ILE A 27 -24.33 -15.09 -0.05
CA ILE A 27 -22.89 -14.82 -0.21
C ILE A 27 -22.61 -13.31 -0.10
N ASN A 28 -23.38 -12.50 -0.83
CA ASN A 28 -23.22 -11.04 -0.84
C ASN A 28 -23.57 -10.40 0.51
N ALA A 29 -24.50 -10.99 1.28
CA ALA A 29 -24.80 -10.50 2.64
C ALA A 29 -23.57 -10.62 3.56
N TYR A 30 -22.87 -11.76 3.55
CA TYR A 30 -21.64 -11.93 4.31
C TYR A 30 -20.52 -11.02 3.84
N ARG A 31 -20.35 -10.86 2.53
CA ARG A 31 -19.35 -9.95 1.96
C ARG A 31 -19.59 -8.48 2.31
N ARG A 32 -20.85 -8.03 2.30
CA ARG A 32 -21.22 -6.68 2.74
C ARG A 32 -20.97 -6.47 4.21
N ALA A 33 -21.39 -7.41 5.05
CA ALA A 33 -21.16 -7.35 6.49
C ALA A 33 -19.65 -7.34 6.82
N ALA A 34 -18.85 -8.18 6.15
CA ALA A 34 -17.41 -8.21 6.33
C ALA A 34 -16.79 -6.83 6.04
N ARG A 35 -17.12 -6.23 4.89
CA ARG A 35 -16.63 -4.88 4.52
C ARG A 35 -17.09 -3.81 5.51
N ALA A 36 -18.37 -3.82 5.89
CA ALA A 36 -18.89 -2.83 6.83
C ALA A 36 -18.21 -2.93 8.20
N ILE A 37 -17.97 -4.14 8.71
CA ILE A 37 -17.27 -4.37 9.98
C ILE A 37 -15.79 -3.99 9.88
N GLU A 38 -15.12 -4.28 8.77
CA GLU A 38 -13.73 -3.89 8.55
C GLU A 38 -13.56 -2.36 8.52
N SER A 39 -14.57 -1.66 8.02
CA SER A 39 -14.59 -0.20 7.92
C SER A 39 -15.04 0.53 9.18
N LEU A 40 -15.45 -0.16 10.26
CA LEU A 40 -15.86 0.49 11.51
C LEU A 40 -14.71 1.30 12.12
N THR A 41 -15.05 2.51 12.56
CA THR A 41 -14.14 3.43 13.27
C THR A 41 -14.05 3.16 14.77
N GLU A 42 -14.93 2.29 15.29
CA GLU A 42 -14.99 1.86 16.69
C GLU A 42 -14.82 0.33 16.80
N ASP A 43 -14.47 -0.15 17.98
CA ASP A 43 -14.29 -1.60 18.19
C ASP A 43 -15.64 -2.32 18.12
N ILE A 44 -15.71 -3.38 17.29
CA ILE A 44 -16.90 -4.20 17.11
C ILE A 44 -17.39 -4.80 18.44
N ALA A 45 -16.47 -5.03 19.41
CA ALA A 45 -16.84 -5.51 20.73
C ALA A 45 -17.64 -4.47 21.54
N GLU A 46 -17.31 -3.19 21.38
CA GLU A 46 -18.07 -2.11 22.02
C GLU A 46 -19.46 -1.95 21.39
N VAL A 47 -19.55 -2.07 20.06
CA VAL A 47 -20.83 -2.09 19.33
C VAL A 47 -21.70 -3.26 19.78
N ALA A 48 -21.10 -4.44 19.93
CA ALA A 48 -21.79 -5.65 20.43
C ALA A 48 -22.28 -5.46 21.87
N ALA A 49 -21.45 -4.90 22.76
CA ALA A 49 -21.81 -4.65 24.16
C ALA A 49 -23.01 -3.69 24.31
N ARG A 50 -23.22 -2.78 23.34
CA ARG A 50 -24.39 -1.89 23.30
C ARG A 50 -25.62 -2.53 22.61
N GLY A 51 -25.50 -3.76 22.08
CA GLY A 51 -26.57 -4.43 21.32
C GLY A 51 -26.85 -3.77 19.96
N GLU A 52 -25.87 -3.10 19.35
CA GLU A 52 -26.04 -2.27 18.17
C GLU A 52 -25.53 -2.91 16.87
N LEU A 53 -25.12 -4.17 16.89
CA LEU A 53 -24.57 -4.87 15.71
C LEU A 53 -25.47 -4.80 14.48
N THR A 54 -26.78 -4.88 14.66
CA THR A 54 -27.75 -4.81 13.56
C THR A 54 -27.92 -3.40 12.97
N LYS A 55 -27.35 -2.36 13.59
CA LYS A 55 -27.29 -1.01 13.04
C LYS A 55 -26.16 -0.87 12.01
N ILE A 56 -25.20 -1.81 11.98
CA ILE A 56 -24.12 -1.81 10.99
C ILE A 56 -24.71 -2.16 9.62
N PRO A 57 -24.46 -1.36 8.56
CA PRO A 57 -24.98 -1.62 7.23
C PRO A 57 -24.62 -3.02 6.72
N GLY A 58 -25.63 -3.80 6.34
CA GLY A 58 -25.44 -5.16 5.86
C GLY A 58 -25.31 -6.24 6.93
N VAL A 59 -25.35 -5.90 8.23
CA VAL A 59 -25.37 -6.84 9.34
C VAL A 59 -26.81 -7.06 9.79
N GLY A 60 -27.42 -8.16 9.32
CA GLY A 60 -28.71 -8.63 9.82
C GLY A 60 -28.56 -9.48 11.09
N GLN A 61 -29.68 -9.82 11.73
CA GLN A 61 -29.72 -10.56 13.00
C GLN A 61 -28.84 -11.83 12.98
N SER A 62 -28.95 -12.65 11.94
CA SER A 62 -28.16 -13.90 11.81
C SER A 62 -26.65 -13.69 11.71
N ILE A 63 -26.21 -12.54 11.17
CA ILE A 63 -24.78 -12.19 11.11
C ILE A 63 -24.35 -11.60 12.44
N ALA A 64 -25.18 -10.78 13.09
CA ALA A 64 -24.93 -10.24 14.43
C ALA A 64 -24.67 -11.36 15.45
N GLU A 65 -25.52 -12.38 15.48
CA GLU A 65 -25.34 -13.55 16.35
C GLU A 65 -23.99 -14.26 16.13
N LYS A 66 -23.52 -14.34 14.87
CA LYS A 66 -22.21 -14.93 14.56
C LYS A 66 -21.05 -14.03 14.97
N VAL A 67 -21.23 -12.71 14.90
CA VAL A 67 -20.25 -11.77 15.41
C VAL A 67 -20.13 -11.89 16.92
N GLU A 68 -21.26 -11.96 17.65
CA GLU A 68 -21.28 -12.17 19.10
C GLU A 68 -20.62 -13.51 19.49
N GLU A 69 -20.93 -14.57 18.74
CA GLU A 69 -20.31 -15.87 18.92
C GLU A 69 -18.77 -15.76 18.78
N PHE A 70 -18.29 -15.11 17.72
CA PHE A 70 -16.87 -14.93 17.49
C PHE A 70 -16.20 -14.12 18.60
N LEU A 71 -16.82 -13.03 19.03
CA LEU A 71 -16.29 -12.18 20.10
C LEU A 71 -16.17 -12.92 21.43
N ARG A 72 -17.08 -13.86 21.69
CA ARG A 72 -17.10 -14.67 22.92
C ARG A 72 -16.16 -15.87 22.87
N THR A 73 -16.04 -16.54 21.72
CA THR A 73 -15.41 -17.87 21.61
C THR A 73 -14.14 -17.87 20.74
N GLY A 74 -13.88 -16.80 19.97
CA GLY A 74 -12.82 -16.73 18.97
C GLY A 74 -13.13 -17.50 17.67
N THR A 75 -14.30 -18.17 17.58
CA THR A 75 -14.71 -18.98 16.42
C THR A 75 -16.15 -18.71 16.04
N ILE A 76 -16.53 -19.10 14.82
CA ILE A 76 -17.93 -19.12 14.36
C ILE A 76 -18.28 -20.58 14.01
N GLN A 77 -19.19 -21.20 14.72
CA GLN A 77 -19.58 -22.59 14.50
C GLN A 77 -20.02 -22.85 13.05
N ALA A 78 -20.75 -21.91 12.47
CA ALA A 78 -21.15 -21.99 11.06
C ALA A 78 -19.97 -22.06 10.07
N TYR A 79 -18.82 -21.42 10.39
CA TYR A 79 -17.60 -21.56 9.62
C TYR A 79 -17.01 -22.97 9.75
N GLU A 80 -16.90 -23.47 10.98
CA GLU A 80 -16.35 -24.79 11.27
C GLU A 80 -17.18 -25.91 10.60
N ASP A 81 -18.50 -25.79 10.66
CA ASP A 81 -19.40 -26.75 10.01
C ASP A 81 -19.29 -26.70 8.48
N LEU A 82 -19.20 -25.50 7.88
CA LEU A 82 -18.96 -25.35 6.46
C LEU A 82 -17.58 -25.90 6.05
N ALA A 83 -16.55 -25.60 6.81
CA ALA A 83 -15.19 -26.05 6.53
C ALA A 83 -15.07 -27.58 6.59
N ARG A 84 -15.76 -28.25 7.54
CA ARG A 84 -15.79 -29.73 7.64
C ARG A 84 -16.49 -30.41 6.47
N THR A 85 -17.42 -29.72 5.80
CA THR A 85 -18.16 -30.28 4.65
C THR A 85 -17.41 -30.15 3.33
N LEU A 86 -16.30 -29.42 3.32
CA LEU A 86 -15.48 -29.21 2.15
C LEU A 86 -14.15 -29.97 2.28
N PRO A 87 -13.56 -30.38 1.16
CA PRO A 87 -12.27 -31.01 1.18
C PRO A 87 -11.20 -30.12 1.83
N PRO A 88 -10.30 -30.71 2.64
CA PRO A 88 -9.23 -29.96 3.24
C PRO A 88 -8.34 -29.32 2.15
N GLY A 89 -7.81 -28.12 2.41
CA GLY A 89 -6.90 -27.41 1.51
C GLY A 89 -7.54 -26.46 0.51
N LEU A 90 -8.86 -26.50 0.24
CA LEU A 90 -9.49 -25.58 -0.71
C LEU A 90 -9.29 -24.10 -0.33
N THR A 91 -9.40 -23.77 0.95
CA THR A 91 -9.14 -22.41 1.46
C THR A 91 -7.69 -21.99 1.25
N THR A 92 -6.75 -22.91 1.36
CA THR A 92 -5.33 -22.67 1.09
C THR A 92 -5.10 -22.41 -0.40
N LEU A 93 -5.74 -23.16 -1.29
CA LEU A 93 -5.63 -22.92 -2.73
C LEU A 93 -6.14 -21.53 -3.14
N MET A 94 -7.18 -21.04 -2.46
CA MET A 94 -7.75 -19.71 -2.72
C MET A 94 -6.83 -18.55 -2.28
N THR A 95 -5.75 -18.81 -1.55
CA THR A 95 -4.73 -17.80 -1.26
C THR A 95 -3.85 -17.52 -2.48
N VAL A 96 -3.87 -18.40 -3.49
CA VAL A 96 -3.13 -18.22 -4.75
C VAL A 96 -3.90 -17.23 -5.64
N PRO A 97 -3.27 -16.11 -6.08
CA PRO A 97 -3.86 -15.23 -7.07
C PRO A 97 -4.40 -16.01 -8.29
N GLU A 98 -5.54 -15.58 -8.84
CA GLU A 98 -6.28 -16.23 -9.94
C GLU A 98 -7.00 -17.54 -9.55
N VAL A 99 -6.85 -18.04 -8.33
CA VAL A 99 -7.57 -19.22 -7.84
C VAL A 99 -8.74 -18.80 -6.94
N GLY A 100 -9.87 -18.46 -7.59
CA GLY A 100 -11.10 -18.19 -6.86
C GLY A 100 -11.81 -19.47 -6.38
N PRO A 101 -12.93 -19.35 -5.61
CA PRO A 101 -13.68 -20.49 -5.04
C PRO A 101 -14.02 -21.57 -6.06
N LYS A 102 -14.55 -21.19 -7.24
CA LYS A 102 -14.92 -22.12 -8.30
C LYS A 102 -13.73 -22.83 -8.93
N THR A 103 -12.60 -22.11 -9.05
CA THR A 103 -11.35 -22.66 -9.57
C THR A 103 -10.77 -23.66 -8.59
N ALA A 104 -10.72 -23.34 -7.29
CA ALA A 104 -10.24 -24.25 -6.24
C ALA A 104 -11.06 -25.55 -6.22
N LEU A 105 -12.38 -25.45 -6.28
CA LEU A 105 -13.27 -26.61 -6.35
C LEU A 105 -13.02 -27.46 -7.62
N LEU A 106 -12.86 -26.84 -8.77
CA LEU A 106 -12.57 -27.52 -10.05
C LEU A 106 -11.23 -28.26 -10.00
N LEU A 107 -10.19 -27.64 -9.46
CA LEU A 107 -8.86 -28.23 -9.27
C LEU A 107 -8.93 -29.47 -8.38
N TYR A 108 -9.66 -29.37 -7.28
CA TYR A 108 -9.87 -30.51 -6.40
C TYR A 108 -10.65 -31.64 -7.09
N GLN A 109 -11.81 -31.34 -7.68
CA GLN A 109 -12.69 -32.34 -8.26
C GLN A 109 -12.08 -33.08 -9.45
N LYS A 110 -11.27 -32.40 -10.25
CA LYS A 110 -10.70 -32.97 -11.50
C LYS A 110 -9.30 -33.53 -11.35
N LEU A 111 -8.49 -32.96 -10.45
CA LEU A 111 -7.09 -33.32 -10.29
C LEU A 111 -6.70 -33.75 -8.88
N GLY A 112 -7.63 -33.72 -7.91
CA GLY A 112 -7.37 -34.08 -6.50
C GLY A 112 -6.43 -33.11 -5.77
N ILE A 113 -6.22 -31.89 -6.31
CA ILE A 113 -5.26 -30.92 -5.76
C ILE A 113 -5.82 -30.32 -4.47
N THR A 114 -5.03 -30.38 -3.40
CA THR A 114 -5.38 -29.88 -2.06
C THR A 114 -4.35 -28.91 -1.48
N THR A 115 -3.13 -28.87 -2.06
CA THR A 115 -2.03 -28.02 -1.58
C THR A 115 -1.50 -27.12 -2.70
N VAL A 116 -0.83 -26.04 -2.31
CA VAL A 116 -0.16 -25.12 -3.26
C VAL A 116 0.98 -25.82 -4.00
N ASP A 117 1.68 -26.76 -3.35
CA ASP A 117 2.75 -27.53 -3.97
C ASP A 117 2.23 -28.48 -5.05
N GLU A 118 1.11 -29.17 -4.79
CA GLU A 118 0.44 -29.99 -5.80
C GLU A 118 -0.07 -29.15 -6.97
N LEU A 119 -0.60 -27.96 -6.69
CA LEU A 119 -1.05 -27.02 -7.71
C LEU A 119 0.12 -26.57 -8.59
N GLU A 120 1.26 -26.23 -7.99
CA GLU A 120 2.47 -25.86 -8.74
C GLU A 120 2.96 -27.01 -9.61
N ALA A 121 3.04 -28.23 -9.05
CA ALA A 121 3.47 -29.41 -9.79
C ALA A 121 2.53 -29.71 -10.98
N ALA A 122 1.22 -29.59 -10.79
CA ALA A 122 0.23 -29.80 -11.85
C ALA A 122 0.31 -28.71 -12.94
N ALA A 123 0.53 -27.45 -12.56
CA ALA A 123 0.71 -26.34 -13.47
C ALA A 123 1.99 -26.50 -14.31
N ARG A 124 3.11 -26.82 -13.67
CA ARG A 124 4.39 -27.09 -14.37
C ARG A 124 4.31 -28.28 -15.33
N ALA A 125 3.49 -29.28 -15.00
CA ALA A 125 3.24 -30.43 -15.86
C ALA A 125 2.21 -30.16 -16.99
N GLY A 126 1.69 -28.94 -17.11
CA GLY A 126 0.71 -28.58 -18.14
C GLY A 126 -0.69 -29.19 -17.94
N LYS A 127 -0.99 -29.72 -16.76
CA LYS A 127 -2.26 -30.40 -16.47
C LYS A 127 -3.44 -29.46 -16.31
N LEU A 128 -3.21 -28.19 -15.90
CA LEU A 128 -4.29 -27.24 -15.65
C LEU A 128 -4.95 -26.81 -16.95
N ARG A 129 -4.19 -26.64 -18.03
CA ARG A 129 -4.70 -26.26 -19.36
C ARG A 129 -5.68 -27.25 -19.97
N THR A 130 -5.76 -28.48 -19.43
CA THR A 130 -6.72 -29.51 -19.86
C THR A 130 -8.09 -29.34 -19.21
N LEU A 131 -8.20 -28.47 -18.21
CA LEU A 131 -9.46 -28.24 -17.50
C LEU A 131 -10.35 -27.20 -18.23
N PRO A 132 -11.69 -27.33 -18.09
CA PRO A 132 -12.60 -26.35 -18.66
C PRO A 132 -12.29 -24.91 -18.19
N ARG A 133 -12.25 -23.96 -19.12
CA ARG A 133 -11.96 -22.53 -18.87
C ARG A 133 -10.54 -22.24 -18.37
N MET A 134 -9.63 -23.21 -18.38
CA MET A 134 -8.23 -23.04 -18.04
C MET A 134 -7.37 -23.24 -19.29
N GLY A 135 -6.86 -22.13 -19.85
CA GLY A 135 -5.92 -22.16 -20.97
C GLY A 135 -4.45 -22.06 -20.49
N PRO A 136 -3.50 -22.14 -21.44
CA PRO A 136 -2.07 -21.97 -21.11
C PRO A 136 -1.78 -20.66 -20.37
N LYS A 137 -2.50 -19.57 -20.68
CA LYS A 137 -2.35 -18.27 -20.02
C LYS A 137 -2.80 -18.31 -18.55
N THR A 138 -3.91 -18.99 -18.25
CA THR A 138 -4.40 -19.16 -16.87
C THR A 138 -3.40 -19.99 -16.05
N GLU A 139 -2.86 -21.05 -16.62
CA GLU A 139 -1.84 -21.90 -16.00
C GLU A 139 -0.56 -21.09 -15.70
N GLU A 140 -0.09 -20.29 -16.66
CA GLU A 140 1.03 -19.37 -16.46
C GLU A 140 0.77 -18.35 -15.34
N ASN A 141 -0.44 -17.78 -15.31
CA ASN A 141 -0.85 -16.82 -14.28
C ASN A 141 -0.89 -17.47 -12.90
N ILE A 142 -1.37 -18.70 -12.79
CA ILE A 142 -1.36 -19.46 -11.53
C ILE A 142 0.08 -19.71 -11.07
N LEU A 143 1.01 -20.10 -11.95
CA LEU A 143 2.41 -20.25 -11.60
C LEU A 143 3.05 -18.95 -11.13
N LYS A 144 2.73 -17.83 -11.79
CA LYS A 144 3.15 -16.49 -11.35
C LYS A 144 2.56 -16.16 -9.97
N GLY A 145 1.27 -16.45 -9.77
CA GLY A 145 0.58 -16.25 -8.50
C GLY A 145 1.21 -17.06 -7.36
N ILE A 146 1.57 -18.32 -7.59
CA ILE A 146 2.28 -19.16 -6.60
C ILE A 146 3.65 -18.57 -6.29
N ALA A 147 4.39 -18.13 -7.29
CA ALA A 147 5.70 -17.49 -7.08
C ALA A 147 5.59 -16.18 -6.28
N VAL A 148 4.53 -15.39 -6.50
CA VAL A 148 4.20 -14.21 -5.69
C VAL A 148 3.86 -14.62 -4.27
N LEU A 149 2.98 -15.58 -4.07
CA LEU A 149 2.57 -16.08 -2.76
C LEU A 149 3.77 -16.54 -1.93
N ARG A 150 4.69 -17.31 -2.53
CA ARG A 150 5.89 -17.78 -1.83
C ARG A 150 6.87 -16.65 -1.49
N ARG A 151 7.03 -15.67 -2.36
CA ARG A 151 7.85 -14.48 -2.08
C ARG A 151 7.23 -13.60 -1.01
N SER A 152 5.89 -13.46 -1.02
CA SER A 152 5.17 -12.66 -0.02
C SER A 152 4.96 -13.37 1.31
N ALA A 153 5.04 -14.71 1.36
CA ALA A 153 4.94 -15.46 2.61
C ALA A 153 6.07 -15.13 3.61
N ALA A 154 7.24 -14.71 3.08
CA ALA A 154 8.38 -14.27 3.89
C ALA A 154 8.40 -12.74 4.12
N ARG A 155 7.57 -11.96 3.40
CA ARG A 155 7.57 -10.48 3.49
C ARG A 155 6.14 -9.96 3.60
N ARG A 156 5.96 -8.90 4.40
CA ARG A 156 4.66 -8.26 4.64
C ARG A 156 4.61 -6.87 4.03
N PRO A 157 3.45 -6.40 3.52
CA PRO A 157 3.30 -5.04 3.05
C PRO A 157 3.68 -3.99 4.11
N LEU A 158 4.30 -2.90 3.66
CA LEU A 158 4.71 -1.78 4.52
C LEU A 158 3.56 -1.25 5.38
N GLY A 159 2.35 -1.17 4.82
CA GLY A 159 1.15 -0.71 5.53
C GLY A 159 0.71 -1.59 6.70
N ILE A 160 1.15 -2.85 6.74
CA ILE A 160 0.94 -3.74 7.88
C ILE A 160 2.08 -3.58 8.90
N VAL A 161 3.32 -3.53 8.42
CA VAL A 161 4.50 -3.61 9.29
C VAL A 161 4.81 -2.29 9.97
N LEU A 162 4.61 -1.16 9.29
CA LEU A 162 4.96 0.15 9.85
C LEU A 162 4.17 0.47 11.12
N PRO A 163 2.82 0.36 11.15
CA PRO A 163 2.06 0.59 12.40
C PRO A 163 2.47 -0.35 13.54
N LEU A 164 2.70 -1.64 13.24
CA LEU A 164 3.15 -2.61 14.25
C LEU A 164 4.51 -2.23 14.86
N ALA A 165 5.43 -1.75 14.03
CA ALA A 165 6.74 -1.31 14.50
C ALA A 165 6.66 -0.01 15.30
N GLU A 166 5.80 0.93 14.89
CA GLU A 166 5.54 2.18 15.62
C GLU A 166 4.94 1.92 17.01
N ASP A 167 3.96 1.03 17.11
CA ASP A 167 3.36 0.60 18.38
C ASP A 167 4.40 -0.06 19.29
N LEU A 168 5.24 -0.94 18.73
CA LEU A 168 6.31 -1.62 19.50
C LEU A 168 7.37 -0.61 19.97
N VAL A 169 7.78 0.32 19.13
CA VAL A 169 8.70 1.41 19.50
C VAL A 169 8.09 2.31 20.56
N ALA A 170 6.82 2.69 20.45
CA ALA A 170 6.11 3.50 21.43
C ALA A 170 6.00 2.78 22.79
N TYR A 171 5.78 1.49 22.79
CA TYR A 171 5.79 0.66 23.98
C TYR A 171 7.17 0.66 24.63
N LEU A 172 8.24 0.38 23.88
CA LEU A 172 9.61 0.30 24.36
C LEU A 172 10.13 1.65 24.90
N ARG A 173 9.71 2.77 24.31
CA ARG A 173 10.10 4.13 24.77
C ARG A 173 9.75 4.41 26.22
N ARG A 174 8.81 3.66 26.81
CA ARG A 174 8.41 3.78 28.21
C ARG A 174 9.35 3.03 29.16
N THR A 175 10.31 2.25 28.62
CA THR A 175 11.21 1.42 29.45
C THR A 175 12.28 2.28 30.13
N PRO A 176 12.42 2.19 31.47
CA PRO A 176 13.42 2.97 32.21
C PRO A 176 14.84 2.68 31.73
N GLY A 177 15.60 3.74 31.48
CA GLY A 177 17.01 3.65 31.08
C GLY A 177 17.26 3.56 29.59
N LEU A 178 16.22 3.42 28.76
CA LEU A 178 16.32 3.55 27.30
C LEU A 178 16.68 4.99 26.94
N GLN A 179 17.63 5.21 26.04
CA GLN A 179 18.12 6.52 25.62
C GLN A 179 17.76 6.84 24.18
N GLU A 180 18.15 5.97 23.25
CA GLU A 180 17.88 6.12 21.83
C GLU A 180 17.19 4.85 21.32
N ILE A 181 16.28 4.98 20.38
CA ILE A 181 15.59 3.88 19.71
C ILE A 181 15.25 4.28 18.27
N ALA A 182 15.58 3.41 17.33
CA ALA A 182 15.20 3.56 15.93
C ALA A 182 14.92 2.19 15.31
N VAL A 183 13.99 2.17 14.37
CA VAL A 183 13.85 1.07 13.42
C VAL A 183 15.01 1.13 12.41
N ALA A 184 15.39 -0.03 11.86
CA ALA A 184 16.42 -0.18 10.85
C ALA A 184 15.91 -1.04 9.67
N GLY A 185 16.79 -1.65 8.92
CA GLY A 185 16.46 -2.60 7.86
C GLY A 185 15.62 -2.02 6.73
N SER A 186 14.94 -2.90 6.05
CA SER A 186 14.06 -2.53 4.93
C SER A 186 12.87 -1.66 5.34
N LEU A 187 12.45 -1.74 6.60
CA LEU A 187 11.39 -0.91 7.16
C LEU A 187 11.81 0.57 7.23
N ARG A 188 13.02 0.87 7.70
CA ARG A 188 13.54 2.24 7.74
C ARG A 188 13.75 2.81 6.34
N ARG A 189 14.15 1.97 5.39
CA ARG A 189 14.25 2.34 3.98
C ARG A 189 12.90 2.45 3.29
N ARG A 190 11.78 2.24 4.00
CA ARG A 190 10.42 2.34 3.47
C ARG A 190 10.17 1.43 2.25
N LYS A 191 10.75 0.21 2.24
CA LYS A 191 10.44 -0.77 1.18
C LYS A 191 8.96 -1.12 1.20
N GLU A 192 8.35 -1.29 0.02
CA GLU A 192 6.91 -1.64 -0.13
C GLU A 192 6.54 -2.94 0.59
N THR A 193 7.51 -3.83 0.78
CA THR A 193 7.39 -5.04 1.62
C THR A 193 8.58 -5.16 2.56
N VAL A 194 8.33 -5.71 3.75
CA VAL A 194 9.29 -5.85 4.85
C VAL A 194 9.35 -7.31 5.29
N GLY A 195 10.55 -7.87 5.48
CA GLY A 195 10.74 -9.26 5.91
C GLY A 195 10.72 -9.41 7.43
N ASP A 196 11.31 -8.46 8.12
CA ASP A 196 11.52 -8.43 9.56
C ASP A 196 11.56 -6.99 10.06
N ILE A 197 11.41 -6.82 11.37
CA ILE A 197 11.49 -5.52 12.05
C ILE A 197 12.79 -5.48 12.82
N ASP A 198 13.79 -4.76 12.32
CA ASP A 198 15.03 -4.49 13.05
C ASP A 198 14.87 -3.24 13.92
N ILE A 199 15.19 -3.35 15.22
CA ILE A 199 15.17 -2.24 16.17
C ILE A 199 16.55 -2.12 16.84
N LEU A 200 17.11 -0.92 16.82
CA LEU A 200 18.33 -0.59 17.52
C LEU A 200 18.06 0.35 18.69
N VAL A 201 18.67 0.09 19.81
CA VAL A 201 18.55 0.92 21.01
C VAL A 201 19.91 1.16 21.68
N THR A 202 20.01 2.30 22.38
CA THR A 202 21.00 2.49 23.42
C THR A 202 20.31 2.55 24.79
N SER A 203 20.91 1.97 25.81
CA SER A 203 20.29 1.94 27.12
C SER A 203 21.34 1.88 28.25
N ARG A 204 21.04 2.55 29.38
CA ARG A 204 21.76 2.38 30.64
C ARG A 204 21.37 1.12 31.41
N LYS A 205 20.27 0.48 31.01
CA LYS A 205 19.73 -0.75 31.59
C LYS A 205 19.34 -1.75 30.47
N PRO A 206 20.31 -2.34 29.76
CA PRO A 206 20.08 -3.22 28.64
C PRO A 206 19.10 -4.36 28.95
N GLU A 207 19.28 -5.03 30.08
CA GLU A 207 18.44 -6.16 30.51
C GLU A 207 16.96 -5.77 30.63
N ALA A 208 16.68 -4.58 31.21
CA ALA A 208 15.31 -4.09 31.35
C ALA A 208 14.63 -3.86 29.98
N VAL A 209 15.40 -3.40 28.99
CA VAL A 209 14.88 -3.19 27.62
C VAL A 209 14.66 -4.54 26.93
N MET A 210 15.57 -5.50 27.07
CA MET A 210 15.42 -6.84 26.53
C MET A 210 14.21 -7.56 27.15
N ASP A 211 14.03 -7.46 28.45
CA ASP A 211 12.88 -8.00 29.17
C ASP A 211 11.57 -7.35 28.72
N ALA A 212 11.54 -6.03 28.57
CA ALA A 212 10.37 -5.33 28.07
C ALA A 212 10.01 -5.78 26.65
N PHE A 213 11.01 -5.96 25.79
CA PHE A 213 10.80 -6.38 24.40
C PHE A 213 10.15 -7.76 24.32
N VAL A 214 10.68 -8.76 25.03
CA VAL A 214 10.11 -10.12 24.98
C VAL A 214 8.76 -10.25 25.68
N ARG A 215 8.40 -9.28 26.53
CA ARG A 215 7.09 -9.20 27.21
C ARG A 215 6.12 -8.23 26.54
N ALA A 216 6.48 -7.64 25.39
CA ALA A 216 5.58 -6.71 24.71
C ALA A 216 4.26 -7.41 24.35
N PRO A 217 3.11 -6.69 24.47
CA PRO A 217 1.78 -7.32 24.28
C PRO A 217 1.56 -7.96 22.91
N GLN A 218 2.34 -7.53 21.90
CA GLN A 218 2.25 -8.01 20.52
C GLN A 218 3.10 -9.27 20.27
N VAL A 219 3.84 -9.79 21.28
CA VAL A 219 4.73 -10.94 21.12
C VAL A 219 3.96 -12.25 21.26
N ALA A 220 3.90 -12.99 20.15
CA ALA A 220 3.33 -14.33 20.13
C ALA A 220 4.32 -15.41 20.61
N GLN A 221 5.61 -15.25 20.25
CA GLN A 221 6.64 -16.24 20.56
C GLN A 221 8.01 -15.58 20.73
N VAL A 222 8.76 -16.02 21.73
CA VAL A 222 10.17 -15.63 21.92
C VAL A 222 11.06 -16.66 21.24
N LEU A 223 11.89 -16.20 20.29
CA LEU A 223 12.84 -17.05 19.56
C LEU A 223 14.21 -17.06 20.25
N ALA A 224 14.65 -15.90 20.74
CA ALA A 224 15.90 -15.73 21.47
C ALA A 224 15.79 -14.58 22.48
N HIS A 225 16.42 -14.74 23.64
CA HIS A 225 16.52 -13.71 24.66
C HIS A 225 17.93 -13.68 25.24
N GLY A 226 18.66 -12.61 24.95
CA GLY A 226 20.06 -12.41 25.36
C GLY A 226 20.30 -10.99 25.86
N PRO A 227 21.48 -10.72 26.43
CA PRO A 227 21.77 -9.44 27.08
C PRO A 227 21.88 -8.26 26.10
N THR A 228 22.23 -8.51 24.84
CA THR A 228 22.40 -7.48 23.80
C THR A 228 21.59 -7.70 22.56
N ARG A 229 20.93 -8.88 22.42
CA ARG A 229 20.06 -9.22 21.30
C ARG A 229 18.93 -10.11 21.76
N SER A 230 17.71 -9.77 21.33
CA SER A 230 16.53 -10.62 21.47
C SER A 230 15.77 -10.67 20.16
N SER A 231 15.09 -11.80 19.89
CA SER A 231 14.31 -12.02 18.68
C SER A 231 12.96 -12.61 19.07
N VAL A 232 11.89 -12.12 18.48
CA VAL A 232 10.52 -12.55 18.75
C VAL A 232 9.72 -12.70 17.45
N ILE A 233 8.63 -13.46 17.49
CA ILE A 233 7.57 -13.43 16.48
C ILE A 233 6.42 -12.63 17.07
N LEU A 234 5.93 -11.65 16.34
CA LEU A 234 4.74 -10.88 16.68
C LEU A 234 3.45 -11.62 16.27
N ASP A 235 2.30 -11.26 16.85
CA ASP A 235 0.99 -11.84 16.52
C ASP A 235 0.64 -11.78 15.02
N ALA A 236 1.16 -10.79 14.32
CA ALA A 236 1.04 -10.68 12.86
C ALA A 236 1.90 -11.69 12.09
N GLY A 237 2.66 -12.56 12.77
CA GLY A 237 3.53 -13.57 12.14
C GLY A 237 4.79 -12.99 11.51
N ILE A 238 5.23 -11.79 11.90
CA ILE A 238 6.49 -11.18 11.46
C ILE A 238 7.53 -11.26 12.59
N GLN A 239 8.79 -11.53 12.22
CA GLN A 239 9.89 -11.49 13.16
C GLN A 239 10.27 -10.06 13.50
N ALA A 240 10.58 -9.80 14.79
CA ALA A 240 11.19 -8.57 15.24
C ALA A 240 12.48 -8.90 16.00
N ASP A 241 13.55 -8.16 15.68
CA ASP A 241 14.85 -8.25 16.30
C ASP A 241 15.19 -6.94 17.02
N LEU A 242 15.58 -7.03 18.27
CA LEU A 242 16.06 -5.89 19.04
C LEU A 242 17.54 -6.07 19.39
N ARG A 243 18.33 -5.02 19.17
CA ARG A 243 19.74 -4.97 19.53
C ARG A 243 20.04 -3.76 20.41
N VAL A 244 20.73 -3.99 21.53
CA VAL A 244 21.34 -2.90 22.32
C VAL A 244 22.76 -2.69 21.81
N VAL A 245 23.10 -1.45 21.53
CA VAL A 245 24.42 -1.04 21.06
C VAL A 245 25.00 0.04 21.97
N GLU A 246 26.31 0.19 21.96
CA GLU A 246 26.99 1.27 22.70
C GLU A 246 26.62 2.64 22.10
N PRO A 247 26.38 3.68 22.92
CA PRO A 247 26.07 5.03 22.42
C PRO A 247 27.10 5.56 21.42
N ALA A 248 28.38 5.24 21.61
CA ALA A 248 29.46 5.70 20.74
C ALA A 248 29.51 4.95 19.38
N ALA A 249 28.74 3.86 19.23
CA ALA A 249 28.61 3.06 18.00
C ALA A 249 27.23 3.19 17.35
N TYR A 250 26.30 3.92 17.99
CA TYR A 250 24.89 3.94 17.58
C TYR A 250 24.67 4.33 16.12
N GLY A 251 25.33 5.41 15.66
CA GLY A 251 25.19 5.85 14.28
C GLY A 251 25.79 4.87 13.26
N ALA A 252 26.92 4.23 13.60
CA ALA A 252 27.52 3.21 12.74
C ALA A 252 26.65 1.95 12.67
N ALA A 253 26.11 1.50 13.81
CA ALA A 253 25.16 0.41 13.86
C ALA A 253 23.88 0.74 13.07
N LEU A 254 23.33 1.94 13.25
CA LEU A 254 22.12 2.38 12.55
C LEU A 254 22.35 2.43 11.03
N GLN A 255 23.48 2.95 10.56
CA GLN A 255 23.85 2.94 9.16
C GLN A 255 23.98 1.51 8.62
N TYR A 256 24.70 0.64 9.35
CA TYR A 256 24.97 -0.74 8.96
C TYR A 256 23.69 -1.57 8.86
N PHE A 257 22.86 -1.56 9.91
CA PHE A 257 21.60 -2.33 9.96
C PHE A 257 20.49 -1.73 9.09
N THR A 258 20.54 -0.44 8.78
CA THR A 258 19.64 0.16 7.79
C THR A 258 19.89 -0.42 6.39
N GLY A 259 21.13 -0.63 6.00
CA GLY A 259 21.51 -1.16 4.67
C GLY A 259 21.26 -0.13 3.55
N SER A 260 21.01 -0.54 2.30
CA SER A 260 20.93 -1.95 1.86
C SER A 260 22.29 -2.66 1.96
N LYS A 261 22.30 -3.95 1.69
CA LYS A 261 23.56 -4.71 1.62
C LYS A 261 24.47 -4.14 0.54
N GLU A 262 23.90 -3.84 -0.61
CA GLU A 262 24.58 -3.29 -1.78
C GLU A 262 25.14 -1.90 -1.48
N HIS A 263 24.35 -1.02 -0.90
CA HIS A 263 24.79 0.29 -0.41
C HIS A 263 25.98 0.17 0.57
N ASN A 264 25.86 -0.74 1.55
CA ASN A 264 26.92 -0.97 2.54
C ASN A 264 28.20 -1.52 1.93
N VAL A 265 28.12 -2.35 0.88
CA VAL A 265 29.30 -2.83 0.15
C VAL A 265 30.05 -1.66 -0.49
N LYS A 266 29.36 -0.83 -1.26
CA LYS A 266 29.96 0.35 -1.91
C LYS A 266 30.51 1.38 -0.89
N LEU A 267 29.79 1.62 0.21
CA LEU A 267 30.26 2.52 1.26
C LEU A 267 31.56 1.99 1.89
N ARG A 268 31.68 0.69 2.13
CA ARG A 268 32.90 0.05 2.65
C ARG A 268 34.04 0.08 1.65
N GLU A 269 33.78 -0.16 0.36
CA GLU A 269 34.81 -0.02 -0.68
C GLU A 269 35.38 1.41 -0.73
N ARG A 270 34.51 2.41 -0.61
CA ARG A 270 34.93 3.81 -0.53
C ARG A 270 35.80 4.06 0.72
N ALA A 271 35.38 3.55 1.88
CA ALA A 271 36.13 3.67 3.11
C ALA A 271 37.53 3.04 2.99
N VAL A 272 37.64 1.85 2.39
CA VAL A 272 38.93 1.18 2.15
C VAL A 272 39.86 2.04 1.29
N ARG A 273 39.35 2.66 0.22
CA ARG A 273 40.14 3.60 -0.62
C ARG A 273 40.65 4.81 0.17
N ALA A 274 39.93 5.22 1.22
CA ALA A 274 40.32 6.29 2.15
C ALA A 274 41.19 5.83 3.33
N GLY A 275 41.65 4.56 3.34
CA GLY A 275 42.42 3.99 4.44
C GLY A 275 41.60 3.78 5.73
N LEU A 276 40.29 3.59 5.59
CA LEU A 276 39.34 3.42 6.69
C LEU A 276 38.68 2.04 6.64
N LYS A 277 38.22 1.56 7.80
CA LYS A 277 37.36 0.39 7.94
C LYS A 277 36.04 0.82 8.55
N VAL A 278 34.92 0.46 7.91
CA VAL A 278 33.55 0.72 8.41
C VAL A 278 32.87 -0.60 8.77
N ASN A 279 32.30 -0.66 9.96
CA ASN A 279 31.45 -1.76 10.44
C ASN A 279 30.40 -1.21 11.43
N GLU A 280 29.58 -2.09 12.00
CA GLU A 280 28.53 -1.74 12.97
C GLU A 280 29.05 -1.13 14.28
N TYR A 281 30.33 -1.22 14.55
CA TYR A 281 30.95 -0.67 15.76
C TYR A 281 31.61 0.69 15.54
N GLY A 282 31.73 1.15 14.30
CA GLY A 282 32.30 2.47 13.99
C GLY A 282 33.07 2.53 12.68
N VAL A 283 33.67 3.69 12.46
CA VAL A 283 34.67 3.93 11.42
C VAL A 283 36.05 3.96 12.08
N TRP A 284 36.98 3.21 11.52
CA TRP A 284 38.29 2.96 12.13
C TRP A 284 39.43 3.35 11.20
N ARG A 285 40.46 3.96 11.76
CA ARG A 285 41.77 4.14 11.11
C ARG A 285 42.81 3.35 11.91
N GLY A 286 43.22 2.19 11.35
CA GLY A 286 43.98 1.19 12.13
C GLY A 286 43.18 0.72 13.36
N ALA A 287 43.73 0.89 14.58
CA ALA A 287 43.04 0.54 15.81
C ALA A 287 42.19 1.69 16.42
N HIS A 288 42.20 2.88 15.84
CA HIS A 288 41.52 4.03 16.40
C HIS A 288 40.15 4.23 15.74
N ARG A 289 39.08 4.30 16.57
CA ARG A 289 37.73 4.67 16.11
C ARG A 289 37.69 6.19 15.87
N VAL A 290 37.39 6.60 14.64
CA VAL A 290 37.37 8.01 14.23
C VAL A 290 35.95 8.57 14.08
N ALA A 291 34.94 7.71 13.96
CA ALA A 291 33.52 8.09 13.89
C ALA A 291 32.61 6.90 14.26
N GLY A 292 31.33 7.17 14.57
CA GLY A 292 30.38 6.10 14.85
C GLY A 292 29.18 6.49 15.68
N ARG A 293 29.18 7.66 16.31
CA ARG A 293 28.09 8.07 17.19
C ARG A 293 26.82 8.44 16.43
N THR A 294 26.96 9.10 15.29
CA THR A 294 25.84 9.43 14.40
C THR A 294 26.11 8.96 12.98
N GLU A 295 25.06 8.79 12.18
CA GLU A 295 25.21 8.41 10.77
C GLU A 295 25.95 9.50 9.97
N GLU A 296 25.72 10.78 10.29
CA GLU A 296 26.39 11.93 9.66
C GLU A 296 27.91 11.87 9.87
N GLU A 297 28.35 11.45 11.06
CA GLU A 297 29.78 11.23 11.31
C GLU A 297 30.35 10.12 10.43
N VAL A 298 29.60 9.01 10.27
CA VAL A 298 30.01 7.87 9.43
C VAL A 298 30.16 8.30 7.98
N TYR A 299 29.17 8.97 7.40
CA TYR A 299 29.22 9.45 6.02
C TYR A 299 30.31 10.52 5.83
N ARG A 300 30.43 11.46 6.75
CA ARG A 300 31.47 12.50 6.71
C ARG A 300 32.87 11.91 6.75
N ALA A 301 33.11 10.88 7.54
CA ALA A 301 34.41 10.22 7.62
C ALA A 301 34.85 9.62 6.27
N VAL A 302 33.92 9.21 5.43
CA VAL A 302 34.18 8.70 4.08
C VAL A 302 34.00 9.77 2.97
N GLY A 303 33.88 11.05 3.37
CA GLY A 303 33.81 12.18 2.44
C GLY A 303 32.47 12.37 1.74
N LEU A 304 31.36 11.97 2.39
CA LEU A 304 30.01 12.10 1.85
C LEU A 304 29.10 12.88 2.82
N PRO A 305 28.09 13.59 2.34
CA PRO A 305 26.97 14.03 3.15
C PRO A 305 26.14 12.81 3.59
N TRP A 306 25.32 13.00 4.63
CA TRP A 306 24.34 11.99 5.02
C TRP A 306 23.38 11.68 3.89
N ILE A 307 23.12 10.39 3.65
CA ILE A 307 22.22 9.90 2.61
C ILE A 307 20.93 9.42 3.28
N PRO A 308 19.75 9.93 2.89
CA PRO A 308 18.47 9.46 3.41
C PRO A 308 18.31 7.94 3.26
N PRO A 309 17.75 7.24 4.27
CA PRO A 309 17.56 5.80 4.24
C PRO A 309 16.83 5.28 3.00
N GLU A 310 15.81 6.02 2.53
CA GLU A 310 14.99 5.68 1.39
C GLU A 310 15.78 5.57 0.08
N LEU A 311 16.92 6.26 -0.01
CA LEU A 311 17.77 6.25 -1.20
C LEU A 311 18.84 5.17 -1.20
N ARG A 312 19.10 4.49 -0.06
CA ARG A 312 20.21 3.54 0.13
C ARG A 312 19.94 2.19 -0.52
N GLU A 313 19.82 2.14 -1.83
CA GLU A 313 19.51 0.91 -2.60
C GLU A 313 20.54 0.62 -3.71
N ASP A 314 21.68 1.31 -3.71
CA ASP A 314 22.71 1.20 -4.74
C ASP A 314 22.20 1.59 -6.15
N GLN A 315 21.47 2.71 -6.20
CA GLN A 315 20.89 3.25 -7.43
C GLN A 315 21.50 4.60 -7.83
N GLY A 316 22.78 4.82 -7.50
CA GLY A 316 23.52 6.04 -7.82
C GLY A 316 23.47 7.11 -6.72
N GLU A 317 23.00 6.77 -5.52
CA GLU A 317 22.92 7.71 -4.40
C GLU A 317 24.30 8.13 -3.86
N LEU A 318 25.31 7.24 -3.93
CA LEU A 318 26.67 7.57 -3.50
C LEU A 318 27.32 8.57 -4.46
N GLU A 319 27.17 8.36 -5.75
CA GLU A 319 27.65 9.24 -6.81
C GLU A 319 26.92 10.60 -6.79
N ALA A 320 25.61 10.57 -6.53
CA ALA A 320 24.82 11.80 -6.37
C ALA A 320 25.25 12.57 -5.12
N ALA A 321 25.51 11.89 -4.01
CA ALA A 321 26.01 12.49 -2.76
C ALA A 321 27.38 13.14 -2.96
N GLU A 322 28.32 12.45 -3.64
CA GLU A 322 29.64 12.97 -3.94
C GLU A 322 29.59 14.20 -4.84
N ALA A 323 28.67 14.22 -5.80
CA ALA A 323 28.47 15.33 -6.71
C ALA A 323 27.59 16.47 -6.13
N GLY A 324 27.13 16.38 -4.87
CA GLY A 324 26.22 17.35 -4.27
C GLY A 324 24.85 17.44 -4.95
N ARG A 325 24.37 16.32 -5.53
CA ARG A 325 23.12 16.24 -6.33
C ARG A 325 22.06 15.35 -5.70
N LEU A 326 22.15 15.08 -4.38
CA LEU A 326 21.05 14.42 -3.68
C LEU A 326 19.79 15.29 -3.74
N PRO A 327 18.61 14.71 -4.02
CA PRO A 327 17.35 15.46 -4.04
C PRO A 327 16.97 15.96 -2.65
N ALA A 328 16.32 17.12 -2.59
CA ALA A 328 15.56 17.54 -1.41
C ALA A 328 14.24 16.77 -1.39
N LEU A 329 14.27 15.57 -0.77
CA LEU A 329 13.14 14.65 -0.79
C LEU A 329 11.87 15.30 -0.25
N ILE A 330 10.73 14.99 -0.89
CA ILE A 330 9.42 15.43 -0.43
C ILE A 330 9.15 14.94 1.01
N GLU A 331 8.55 15.80 1.83
CA GLU A 331 8.09 15.49 3.19
C GLU A 331 6.55 15.43 3.22
N LEU A 332 5.99 14.70 4.21
CA LEU A 332 4.54 14.53 4.34
C LEU A 332 3.83 15.88 4.51
N GLU A 333 4.44 16.79 5.23
CA GLU A 333 3.94 18.14 5.52
C GLU A 333 3.86 19.04 4.28
N ALA A 334 4.53 18.66 3.19
CA ALA A 334 4.43 19.36 1.91
C ALA A 334 3.11 19.06 1.18
N ILE A 335 2.41 17.99 1.54
CA ILE A 335 1.13 17.61 0.92
C ILE A 335 0.04 18.54 1.43
N ARG A 336 -0.66 19.18 0.52
CA ARG A 336 -1.73 20.16 0.81
C ARG A 336 -3.13 19.61 0.61
N GLY A 337 -3.27 18.45 0.00
CA GLY A 337 -4.57 17.83 -0.21
C GLY A 337 -4.50 16.48 -0.89
N ASP A 338 -5.64 15.82 -0.96
CA ASP A 338 -5.82 14.51 -1.59
C ASP A 338 -6.72 14.65 -2.81
N LEU A 339 -6.33 14.05 -3.93
CA LEU A 339 -7.02 14.18 -5.21
C LEU A 339 -7.72 12.90 -5.67
N HIS A 340 -7.79 11.87 -4.81
CA HIS A 340 -8.44 10.61 -5.12
C HIS A 340 -9.10 10.04 -3.85
N VAL A 341 -10.39 10.35 -3.66
CA VAL A 341 -11.16 9.99 -2.47
C VAL A 341 -12.57 9.56 -2.87
N HIS A 342 -13.02 8.43 -2.32
CA HIS A 342 -14.34 7.86 -2.54
C HIS A 342 -15.29 8.12 -1.40
N THR A 343 -16.58 8.13 -1.71
CA THR A 343 -17.67 8.33 -0.75
C THR A 343 -18.75 7.28 -0.93
N LYS A 344 -19.78 7.34 -0.08
CA LYS A 344 -20.94 6.45 -0.21
C LYS A 344 -21.79 6.67 -1.48
N TRP A 345 -21.40 7.61 -2.34
CA TRP A 345 -22.00 7.76 -3.66
C TRP A 345 -21.55 6.63 -4.61
N SER A 346 -20.39 6.04 -4.36
CA SER A 346 -19.97 4.78 -4.99
C SER A 346 -19.74 3.69 -3.93
N ASP A 347 -18.52 3.40 -3.55
CA ASP A 347 -18.15 2.30 -2.65
C ASP A 347 -17.40 2.74 -1.40
N GLY A 348 -17.26 4.03 -1.16
CA GLY A 348 -16.76 4.56 0.10
C GLY A 348 -17.75 4.35 1.25
N ALA A 349 -17.25 4.36 2.48
CA ALA A 349 -18.04 4.14 3.69
C ALA A 349 -18.74 5.41 4.19
N GLU A 350 -18.18 6.59 3.95
CA GLU A 350 -18.61 7.84 4.51
C GLU A 350 -19.18 8.82 3.46
N SER A 351 -19.84 9.87 3.97
CA SER A 351 -20.32 10.97 3.13
C SER A 351 -19.17 11.88 2.67
N ALA A 352 -19.38 12.63 1.60
CA ALA A 352 -18.45 13.66 1.13
C ALA A 352 -18.14 14.68 2.24
N GLU A 353 -19.15 15.06 3.05
CA GLU A 353 -18.97 15.95 4.21
C GLU A 353 -18.02 15.35 5.25
N THR A 354 -18.22 14.08 5.63
CA THR A 354 -17.39 13.40 6.63
C THR A 354 -15.93 13.27 6.14
N MET A 355 -15.72 12.90 4.88
CA MET A 355 -14.40 12.80 4.28
C MET A 355 -13.71 14.17 4.22
N ALA A 356 -14.42 15.22 3.80
CA ALA A 356 -13.88 16.59 3.76
C ALA A 356 -13.53 17.12 5.15
N GLN A 357 -14.38 16.86 6.17
CA GLN A 357 -14.10 17.26 7.55
C GLN A 357 -12.86 16.53 8.10
N ALA A 358 -12.68 15.26 7.77
CA ALA A 358 -11.50 14.49 8.16
C ALA A 358 -10.23 15.01 7.46
N ALA A 359 -10.30 15.32 6.17
CA ALA A 359 -9.21 15.95 5.42
C ALA A 359 -8.80 17.29 6.04
N LYS A 360 -9.78 18.15 6.42
CA LYS A 360 -9.51 19.38 7.14
C LYS A 360 -8.80 19.14 8.48
N THR A 361 -9.23 18.13 9.24
CA THR A 361 -8.61 17.78 10.53
C THR A 361 -7.16 17.34 10.37
N LEU A 362 -6.80 16.75 9.21
CA LEU A 362 -5.41 16.41 8.84
C LEU A 362 -4.60 17.64 8.36
N GLY A 363 -5.21 18.82 8.27
CA GLY A 363 -4.54 20.05 7.85
C GLY A 363 -4.52 20.29 6.34
N TYR A 364 -5.31 19.53 5.56
CA TYR A 364 -5.39 19.72 4.12
C TYR A 364 -6.13 21.02 3.74
N GLU A 365 -5.64 21.68 2.69
CA GLU A 365 -6.29 22.86 2.08
C GLU A 365 -7.43 22.47 1.15
N TYR A 366 -7.34 21.28 0.56
CA TYR A 366 -8.32 20.75 -0.39
C TYR A 366 -8.40 19.24 -0.37
N VAL A 367 -9.55 18.73 -0.79
CA VAL A 367 -9.80 17.32 -1.07
C VAL A 367 -10.65 17.21 -2.33
N CYS A 368 -10.40 16.20 -3.17
CA CYS A 368 -11.21 15.93 -4.34
C CYS A 368 -12.03 14.65 -4.14
N ILE A 369 -13.34 14.75 -4.31
CA ILE A 369 -14.25 13.61 -4.32
C ILE A 369 -14.26 13.04 -5.74
N THR A 370 -13.90 11.77 -5.89
CA THR A 370 -13.63 11.11 -7.18
C THR A 370 -14.33 9.76 -7.27
N ASP A 371 -15.60 9.70 -6.89
CA ASP A 371 -16.39 8.48 -6.96
C ASP A 371 -16.36 7.84 -8.36
N HIS A 372 -16.51 6.52 -8.42
CA HIS A 372 -16.41 5.72 -9.65
C HIS A 372 -17.42 6.11 -10.72
N SER A 373 -17.01 6.06 -11.99
CA SER A 373 -17.87 6.30 -13.13
C SER A 373 -18.86 5.16 -13.40
N GLN A 374 -19.88 5.44 -14.22
CA GLN A 374 -21.09 4.65 -14.41
C GLN A 374 -20.90 3.18 -14.83
N SER A 375 -19.80 2.83 -15.53
CA SER A 375 -19.57 1.45 -16.01
C SER A 375 -19.31 0.47 -14.87
N LEU A 376 -18.81 0.94 -13.72
CA LEU A 376 -18.50 0.11 -12.56
C LEU A 376 -19.73 -0.11 -11.66
N LYS A 377 -20.79 -0.67 -12.23
CA LYS A 377 -22.08 -0.88 -11.53
C LYS A 377 -21.99 -1.68 -10.23
N PHE A 378 -21.03 -2.58 -10.12
CA PHE A 378 -20.87 -3.43 -8.92
C PHE A 378 -20.33 -2.68 -7.70
N VAL A 379 -19.71 -1.51 -7.89
CA VAL A 379 -19.26 -0.58 -6.84
C VAL A 379 -20.15 0.68 -6.76
N GLY A 380 -21.30 0.66 -7.41
CA GLY A 380 -22.23 1.80 -7.37
C GLY A 380 -21.82 2.96 -8.26
N GLY A 381 -21.15 2.69 -9.38
CA GLY A 381 -20.69 3.75 -10.30
C GLY A 381 -21.77 4.76 -10.66
N VAL A 382 -21.41 6.05 -10.58
CA VAL A 382 -22.32 7.20 -10.57
C VAL A 382 -22.74 7.56 -12.01
N PRO A 383 -24.06 7.65 -12.32
CA PRO A 383 -24.52 8.15 -13.62
C PRO A 383 -24.25 9.66 -13.79
N PRO A 384 -24.15 10.19 -15.04
CA PRO A 384 -23.83 11.60 -15.30
C PRO A 384 -24.75 12.60 -14.59
N ASP A 385 -26.07 12.34 -14.58
CA ASP A 385 -27.04 13.25 -13.94
C ASP A 385 -26.93 13.25 -12.41
N GLU A 386 -26.53 12.13 -11.81
CA GLU A 386 -26.20 12.07 -10.38
C GLU A 386 -24.90 12.79 -10.08
N LEU A 387 -23.86 12.61 -10.90
CA LEU A 387 -22.59 13.30 -10.75
C LEU A 387 -22.79 14.83 -10.76
N ARG A 388 -23.65 15.38 -11.63
CA ARG A 388 -24.00 16.82 -11.64
C ARG A 388 -24.70 17.26 -10.36
N ARG A 389 -25.57 16.42 -9.80
CA ARG A 389 -26.20 16.69 -8.49
C ARG A 389 -25.18 16.69 -7.35
N HIS A 390 -24.29 15.71 -7.35
CA HIS A 390 -23.19 15.64 -6.37
C HIS A 390 -22.23 16.84 -6.50
N ALA A 391 -21.95 17.30 -7.72
CA ALA A 391 -21.16 18.52 -7.95
C ALA A 391 -21.77 19.76 -7.28
N ALA A 392 -23.08 19.91 -7.32
CA ALA A 392 -23.78 21.01 -6.65
C ALA A 392 -23.70 20.89 -5.11
N GLU A 393 -23.76 19.68 -4.57
CA GLU A 393 -23.58 19.42 -3.13
C GLU A 393 -22.14 19.74 -2.68
N VAL A 394 -21.13 19.23 -3.39
CA VAL A 394 -19.70 19.45 -3.09
C VAL A 394 -19.37 20.94 -3.05
N ARG A 395 -19.87 21.74 -4.00
CA ARG A 395 -19.66 23.20 -4.00
C ARG A 395 -20.18 23.88 -2.74
N ARG A 396 -21.34 23.44 -2.21
CA ARG A 396 -21.90 23.96 -0.95
C ARG A 396 -21.09 23.54 0.28
N LEU A 397 -20.47 22.33 0.23
CA LEU A 397 -19.61 21.84 1.32
C LEU A 397 -18.38 22.72 1.50
N SER A 398 -17.76 23.18 0.41
CA SER A 398 -16.58 24.06 0.48
C SER A 398 -16.84 25.31 1.31
N ASP A 399 -17.95 26.00 1.04
CA ASP A 399 -18.33 27.23 1.76
C ASP A 399 -18.62 26.98 3.24
N ARG A 400 -19.26 25.84 3.55
CA ARG A 400 -19.66 25.49 4.90
C ARG A 400 -18.53 25.00 5.78
N LEU A 401 -17.63 24.20 5.22
CA LEU A 401 -16.58 23.53 6.00
C LEU A 401 -15.28 24.34 6.10
N GLY A 402 -15.06 25.32 5.22
CA GLY A 402 -13.82 26.09 5.18
C GLY A 402 -12.60 25.25 4.79
N ILE A 403 -12.81 24.25 3.94
CA ILE A 403 -11.83 23.51 3.17
C ILE A 403 -12.33 23.43 1.74
N ALA A 404 -11.45 23.57 0.74
CA ALA A 404 -11.88 23.44 -0.64
C ALA A 404 -12.20 21.95 -0.96
N VAL A 405 -13.45 21.68 -1.31
CA VAL A 405 -13.89 20.38 -1.79
C VAL A 405 -14.03 20.47 -3.30
N LEU A 406 -13.16 19.73 -4.03
CA LEU A 406 -13.19 19.65 -5.48
C LEU A 406 -14.09 18.52 -5.91
N ILE A 407 -14.72 18.66 -7.07
CA ILE A 407 -15.50 17.60 -7.69
C ILE A 407 -14.68 16.93 -8.81
N GLY A 408 -14.56 15.63 -8.73
CA GLY A 408 -13.90 14.83 -9.73
C GLY A 408 -14.62 13.52 -9.98
N THR A 409 -13.95 12.63 -10.67
CA THR A 409 -14.38 11.24 -10.86
C THR A 409 -13.16 10.34 -11.03
N GLU A 410 -13.23 9.12 -10.51
CA GLU A 410 -12.40 8.04 -11.03
C GLU A 410 -13.12 7.45 -12.24
N CYS A 411 -12.71 7.93 -13.43
CA CYS A 411 -13.31 7.58 -14.71
C CYS A 411 -12.68 6.30 -15.27
N ASP A 412 -13.48 5.27 -15.54
CA ASP A 412 -12.96 4.05 -16.14
C ASP A 412 -12.48 4.29 -17.58
N ILE A 413 -11.31 3.74 -17.91
CA ILE A 413 -10.83 3.67 -19.27
C ILE A 413 -11.45 2.40 -19.89
N LEU A 414 -12.38 2.56 -20.82
CA LEU A 414 -13.08 1.46 -21.48
C LEU A 414 -12.12 0.61 -22.33
N ALA A 415 -12.54 -0.59 -22.69
CA ALA A 415 -11.69 -1.54 -23.42
C ALA A 415 -11.13 -1.03 -24.75
N ASP A 416 -11.80 -0.08 -25.38
CA ASP A 416 -11.38 0.57 -26.61
C ASP A 416 -10.56 1.85 -26.40
N GLY A 417 -10.31 2.24 -25.13
CA GLY A 417 -9.55 3.42 -24.75
C GLY A 417 -10.36 4.73 -24.69
N ARG A 418 -11.70 4.67 -24.85
CA ARG A 418 -12.55 5.81 -24.51
C ARG A 418 -12.68 5.95 -23.01
N LEU A 419 -12.98 7.15 -22.55
CA LEU A 419 -13.40 7.41 -21.18
C LEU A 419 -14.88 7.08 -20.99
N ASP A 420 -15.27 6.67 -19.79
CA ASP A 420 -16.62 6.20 -19.50
C ASP A 420 -17.68 7.31 -19.48
N TYR A 421 -17.26 8.57 -19.35
CA TYR A 421 -18.11 9.74 -19.51
C TYR A 421 -17.82 10.48 -20.82
N ASP A 422 -18.84 11.15 -21.35
CA ASP A 422 -18.73 12.04 -22.49
C ASP A 422 -17.96 13.32 -22.14
N ASP A 423 -17.44 13.99 -23.17
CA ASP A 423 -16.57 15.16 -23.05
C ASP A 423 -17.21 16.34 -22.31
N ASP A 424 -18.53 16.53 -22.45
CA ASP A 424 -19.29 17.58 -21.77
C ASP A 424 -19.31 17.35 -20.24
N VAL A 425 -19.55 16.12 -19.81
CA VAL A 425 -19.54 15.73 -18.39
C VAL A 425 -18.16 15.93 -17.80
N LEU A 426 -17.11 15.44 -18.48
CA LEU A 426 -15.72 15.55 -18.01
C LEU A 426 -15.24 17.01 -17.93
N ALA A 427 -15.76 17.89 -18.80
CA ALA A 427 -15.43 19.31 -18.81
C ALA A 427 -15.99 20.09 -17.60
N GLU A 428 -17.01 19.57 -16.92
CA GLU A 428 -17.63 20.17 -15.75
C GLU A 428 -16.86 19.88 -14.44
N LEU A 429 -15.89 18.93 -14.47
CA LEU A 429 -15.16 18.43 -13.31
C LEU A 429 -13.85 19.19 -13.07
N ASP A 430 -13.48 19.35 -11.79
CA ASP A 430 -12.19 19.92 -11.40
C ASP A 430 -11.04 18.93 -11.66
N VAL A 431 -11.27 17.62 -11.42
CA VAL A 431 -10.27 16.56 -11.57
C VAL A 431 -10.88 15.32 -12.23
N VAL A 432 -10.17 14.77 -13.20
CA VAL A 432 -10.46 13.46 -13.81
C VAL A 432 -9.27 12.54 -13.53
N VAL A 433 -9.47 11.56 -12.67
CA VAL A 433 -8.56 10.43 -12.46
C VAL A 433 -9.03 9.33 -13.41
N ALA A 434 -8.21 8.91 -14.35
CA ALA A 434 -8.57 7.86 -15.30
C ALA A 434 -7.90 6.53 -14.89
N SER A 435 -8.67 5.46 -14.79
CA SER A 435 -8.20 4.17 -14.27
C SER A 435 -8.65 2.98 -15.12
N VAL A 436 -7.92 1.87 -14.98
CA VAL A 436 -8.26 0.60 -15.66
C VAL A 436 -8.75 -0.41 -14.62
N HIS A 437 -10.04 -0.76 -14.66
CA HIS A 437 -10.65 -1.74 -13.75
C HIS A 437 -11.13 -3.02 -14.43
N SER A 438 -11.14 -3.06 -15.75
CA SER A 438 -11.65 -4.19 -16.50
C SER A 438 -10.63 -4.73 -17.50
N ARG A 439 -10.78 -6.03 -17.90
CA ARG A 439 -9.92 -6.69 -18.89
C ARG A 439 -8.42 -6.57 -18.57
N LEU A 440 -8.04 -6.78 -17.33
CA LEU A 440 -6.68 -6.64 -16.82
C LEU A 440 -5.66 -7.60 -17.45
N THR A 441 -6.14 -8.66 -18.10
CA THR A 441 -5.32 -9.65 -18.84
C THR A 441 -5.15 -9.32 -20.33
N MET A 442 -5.47 -8.09 -20.74
CA MET A 442 -5.31 -7.63 -22.12
C MET A 442 -3.83 -7.70 -22.55
N PRO A 443 -3.53 -8.09 -23.82
CA PRO A 443 -2.15 -8.07 -24.32
C PRO A 443 -1.50 -6.69 -24.19
N ARG A 444 -0.18 -6.67 -23.94
CA ARG A 444 0.63 -5.47 -23.69
C ARG A 444 0.37 -4.32 -24.65
N GLU A 445 0.43 -4.60 -25.95
CA GLU A 445 0.22 -3.57 -26.96
C GLU A 445 -1.21 -2.98 -26.93
N GLN A 446 -2.21 -3.84 -26.66
CA GLN A 446 -3.59 -3.39 -26.58
C GLN A 446 -3.83 -2.56 -25.33
N MET A 447 -3.31 -2.98 -24.18
CA MET A 447 -3.40 -2.24 -22.93
C MET A 447 -2.69 -0.88 -23.04
N THR A 448 -1.51 -0.86 -23.64
CA THR A 448 -0.76 0.38 -23.88
C THR A 448 -1.54 1.35 -24.79
N ARG A 449 -2.07 0.86 -25.93
CA ARG A 449 -2.90 1.70 -26.82
C ARG A 449 -4.16 2.20 -26.14
N ARG A 450 -4.82 1.36 -25.33
CA ARG A 450 -6.00 1.71 -24.53
C ARG A 450 -5.73 2.91 -23.63
N ILE A 451 -4.66 2.84 -22.84
CA ILE A 451 -4.29 3.92 -21.89
C ILE A 451 -3.84 5.16 -22.66
N VAL A 452 -2.93 5.03 -23.61
CA VAL A 452 -2.43 6.16 -24.41
C VAL A 452 -3.57 6.92 -25.10
N ARG A 453 -4.54 6.21 -25.68
CA ARG A 453 -5.72 6.82 -26.30
C ARG A 453 -6.53 7.63 -25.29
N ALA A 454 -6.75 7.13 -24.09
CA ALA A 454 -7.45 7.87 -23.04
C ALA A 454 -6.70 9.16 -22.65
N LEU A 455 -5.38 9.10 -22.47
CA LEU A 455 -4.56 10.27 -22.17
C LEU A 455 -4.60 11.31 -23.29
N GLU A 456 -4.61 10.88 -24.55
CA GLU A 456 -4.61 11.76 -25.72
C GLU A 456 -5.93 12.52 -25.93
N THR A 457 -7.01 12.15 -25.22
CA THR A 457 -8.24 12.97 -25.18
C THR A 457 -8.00 14.38 -24.64
N GLY A 458 -6.96 14.56 -23.82
CA GLY A 458 -6.67 15.81 -23.11
C GLY A 458 -7.60 16.09 -21.92
N ARG A 459 -8.48 15.16 -21.57
CA ARG A 459 -9.42 15.26 -20.44
C ARG A 459 -8.87 14.68 -19.14
N VAL A 460 -7.85 13.82 -19.21
CA VAL A 460 -7.29 13.13 -18.05
C VAL A 460 -6.29 14.02 -17.32
N HIS A 461 -6.58 14.32 -16.06
CA HIS A 461 -5.67 15.06 -15.19
C HIS A 461 -4.66 14.16 -14.51
N VAL A 462 -5.11 12.97 -14.07
CA VAL A 462 -4.29 11.98 -13.35
C VAL A 462 -4.56 10.58 -13.93
N LEU A 463 -3.52 9.83 -14.20
CA LEU A 463 -3.64 8.38 -14.46
C LEU A 463 -3.58 7.66 -13.12
N GLY A 464 -4.70 7.11 -12.68
CA GLY A 464 -4.87 6.42 -11.40
C GLY A 464 -4.22 5.05 -11.39
N HIS A 465 -3.58 4.65 -10.27
CA HIS A 465 -2.89 3.36 -10.06
C HIS A 465 -2.40 2.70 -11.36
N PRO A 466 -1.38 3.29 -12.02
CA PRO A 466 -1.06 3.10 -13.46
C PRO A 466 -0.67 1.68 -13.88
N THR A 467 -0.39 0.77 -12.94
CA THR A 467 -0.09 -0.63 -13.24
C THR A 467 -1.19 -1.59 -12.80
N GLY A 468 -2.16 -1.11 -12.03
CA GLY A 468 -3.29 -1.90 -11.52
C GLY A 468 -2.90 -3.04 -10.59
N ARG A 469 -1.69 -3.03 -10.04
CA ARG A 469 -1.18 -4.08 -9.13
C ARG A 469 -1.89 -4.08 -7.78
N LEU A 470 -1.89 -5.24 -7.13
CA LEU A 470 -2.22 -5.41 -5.71
C LEU A 470 -1.14 -6.28 -5.06
N LEU A 471 -0.43 -5.74 -4.07
CA LEU A 471 0.71 -6.38 -3.43
C LEU A 471 0.34 -7.75 -2.84
N GLY A 472 1.00 -8.80 -3.32
CA GLY A 472 0.75 -10.17 -2.89
C GLY A 472 -0.57 -10.80 -3.39
N GLN A 473 -1.37 -10.09 -4.20
CA GLN A 473 -2.68 -10.56 -4.69
C GLN A 473 -2.77 -10.54 -6.21
N ARG A 474 -2.30 -9.47 -6.86
CA ARG A 474 -2.40 -9.31 -8.31
C ARG A 474 -1.16 -8.62 -8.86
N GLU A 475 -0.51 -9.27 -9.82
CA GLU A 475 0.60 -8.67 -10.55
C GLU A 475 0.12 -7.48 -11.39
N PRO A 476 1.01 -6.54 -11.74
CA PRO A 476 0.71 -5.52 -12.72
C PRO A 476 0.15 -6.11 -14.01
N TYR A 477 -0.80 -5.44 -14.63
CA TYR A 477 -1.19 -5.81 -15.99
C TYR A 477 -0.04 -5.56 -16.98
N ASP A 478 -0.03 -6.31 -18.08
CA ASP A 478 1.03 -6.22 -19.08
C ASP A 478 0.86 -4.92 -19.90
N VAL A 479 1.79 -3.97 -19.72
CA VAL A 479 1.76 -2.65 -20.33
C VAL A 479 3.17 -2.15 -20.66
N ASP A 480 3.33 -1.38 -21.72
CA ASP A 480 4.52 -0.60 -21.97
C ASP A 480 4.46 0.70 -21.16
N LEU A 481 4.95 0.63 -19.91
CA LEU A 481 4.88 1.76 -19.00
C LEU A 481 5.72 2.97 -19.51
N GLU A 482 6.82 2.73 -20.24
CA GLU A 482 7.61 3.82 -20.81
C GLU A 482 6.83 4.59 -21.87
N ALA A 483 6.08 3.88 -22.73
CA ALA A 483 5.20 4.51 -23.71
C ALA A 483 4.05 5.28 -23.03
N VAL A 484 3.50 4.75 -21.95
CA VAL A 484 2.46 5.44 -21.15
C VAL A 484 3.02 6.70 -20.50
N VAL A 485 4.21 6.62 -19.88
CA VAL A 485 4.91 7.78 -19.30
C VAL A 485 5.17 8.86 -20.36
N ALA A 486 5.67 8.45 -21.53
CA ALA A 486 5.89 9.39 -22.63
C ALA A 486 4.60 10.08 -23.09
N ALA A 487 3.47 9.35 -23.13
CA ALA A 487 2.16 9.92 -23.41
C ALA A 487 1.72 10.89 -22.31
N ALA A 488 1.85 10.52 -21.04
CA ALA A 488 1.51 11.35 -19.89
C ALA A 488 2.29 12.68 -19.90
N VAL A 489 3.60 12.63 -20.15
CA VAL A 489 4.44 13.83 -20.29
C VAL A 489 3.98 14.70 -21.47
N ARG A 490 3.66 14.09 -22.60
CA ARG A 490 3.22 14.79 -23.81
C ARG A 490 1.86 15.46 -23.63
N THR A 491 0.92 14.81 -22.95
CA THR A 491 -0.42 15.34 -22.68
C THR A 491 -0.47 16.22 -21.43
N GLY A 492 0.56 16.15 -20.58
CA GLY A 492 0.64 16.84 -19.29
C GLY A 492 -0.24 16.19 -18.22
N THR A 493 -0.64 14.93 -18.39
CA THR A 493 -1.29 14.13 -17.38
C THR A 493 -0.29 13.78 -16.28
N ALA A 494 -0.70 13.91 -15.01
CA ALA A 494 0.10 13.45 -13.89
C ALA A 494 -0.05 11.93 -13.71
N LEU A 495 0.99 11.30 -13.19
CA LEU A 495 0.93 9.89 -12.78
C LEU A 495 0.61 9.80 -11.29
N GLU A 496 -0.29 8.92 -10.92
CA GLU A 496 -0.59 8.68 -9.53
C GLU A 496 0.51 7.86 -8.85
N ILE A 497 0.82 8.21 -7.61
CA ILE A 497 1.41 7.35 -6.61
C ILE A 497 0.31 7.03 -5.63
N ASN A 498 -0.41 5.94 -5.87
CA ASN A 498 -1.50 5.48 -5.03
C ASN A 498 -0.96 4.96 -3.70
N ALA A 499 -1.37 5.59 -2.61
CA ALA A 499 -0.86 5.34 -1.28
C ALA A 499 -1.58 4.20 -0.54
N ALA A 500 -2.62 3.59 -1.14
CA ALA A 500 -3.28 2.43 -0.55
C ALA A 500 -2.23 1.33 -0.27
N PRO A 501 -2.14 0.84 0.98
CA PRO A 501 -1.08 -0.10 1.40
C PRO A 501 -1.02 -1.39 0.59
N GLU A 502 -2.13 -1.80 0.03
CA GLU A 502 -2.26 -2.96 -0.85
C GLU A 502 -1.83 -2.68 -2.28
N ARG A 503 -1.68 -1.40 -2.70
CA ARG A 503 -1.27 -1.01 -4.05
C ARG A 503 0.16 -0.50 -4.11
N LEU A 504 0.44 0.64 -3.47
CA LEU A 504 1.67 1.43 -3.59
C LEU A 504 2.10 1.58 -5.05
N ASP A 505 1.17 2.02 -5.89
CA ASP A 505 1.27 2.05 -7.35
C ASP A 505 1.25 3.52 -7.87
N LEU A 506 2.31 4.00 -8.40
CA LEU A 506 3.54 3.38 -8.90
C LEU A 506 4.51 3.02 -7.76
N ASN A 507 5.32 1.98 -7.99
CA ASN A 507 6.44 1.65 -7.11
C ASN A 507 7.63 2.63 -7.29
N ASP A 508 8.59 2.54 -6.39
CA ASP A 508 9.78 3.40 -6.35
C ASP A 508 10.60 3.42 -7.66
N THR A 509 10.80 2.27 -8.29
CA THR A 509 11.57 2.16 -9.53
C THR A 509 10.85 2.79 -10.72
N HIS A 510 9.54 2.61 -10.82
CA HIS A 510 8.71 3.24 -11.84
C HIS A 510 8.58 4.75 -11.63
N VAL A 511 8.45 5.20 -10.38
CA VAL A 511 8.46 6.62 -10.02
C VAL A 511 9.79 7.26 -10.46
N ARG A 512 10.93 6.63 -10.15
CA ARG A 512 12.25 7.11 -10.57
C ARG A 512 12.37 7.23 -12.09
N MET A 513 12.00 6.16 -12.80
CA MET A 513 12.01 6.11 -14.26
C MET A 513 11.14 7.22 -14.88
N ALA A 514 9.93 7.41 -14.36
CA ALA A 514 9.00 8.43 -14.86
C ALA A 514 9.50 9.86 -14.57
N ARG A 515 10.07 10.11 -13.36
CA ARG A 515 10.70 11.38 -13.00
C ARG A 515 11.81 11.75 -13.97
N GLU A 516 12.71 10.82 -14.28
CA GLU A 516 13.82 11.03 -15.20
C GLU A 516 13.37 11.40 -16.62
N ARG A 517 12.14 11.01 -16.99
CA ARG A 517 11.47 11.37 -18.25
C ARG A 517 10.64 12.66 -18.18
N GLY A 518 10.63 13.34 -17.03
CA GLY A 518 9.94 14.62 -16.83
C GLY A 518 8.46 14.52 -16.52
N ALA A 519 7.98 13.36 -16.05
CA ALA A 519 6.60 13.21 -15.58
C ALA A 519 6.33 14.05 -14.32
N ARG A 520 5.07 14.46 -14.13
CA ARG A 520 4.55 15.06 -12.90
C ARG A 520 3.74 14.01 -12.16
N PHE A 521 3.64 14.16 -10.85
CA PHE A 521 2.99 13.17 -9.99
C PHE A 521 1.88 13.79 -9.15
N VAL A 522 0.96 12.93 -8.71
CA VAL A 522 0.01 13.18 -7.63
C VAL A 522 0.16 12.03 -6.65
N ILE A 523 0.24 12.32 -5.35
CA ILE A 523 0.18 11.29 -4.31
C ILE A 523 -1.25 11.29 -3.77
N SER A 524 -1.95 10.19 -3.88
CA SER A 524 -3.36 10.07 -3.48
C SER A 524 -3.59 8.84 -2.63
N THR A 525 -4.56 8.90 -1.72
CA THR A 525 -4.81 7.78 -0.80
C THR A 525 -5.76 6.73 -1.35
N ASP A 526 -6.55 7.05 -2.37
CA ASP A 526 -7.65 6.18 -2.84
C ASP A 526 -8.57 5.80 -1.65
N ALA A 527 -8.85 6.83 -0.82
CA ALA A 527 -9.49 6.64 0.48
C ALA A 527 -10.98 6.32 0.33
N HIS A 528 -11.39 5.18 0.88
CA HIS A 528 -12.78 4.73 0.94
C HIS A 528 -13.39 4.88 2.35
N GLN A 529 -12.62 5.36 3.31
CA GLN A 529 -13.05 5.69 4.68
C GLN A 529 -12.08 6.69 5.31
N VAL A 530 -12.52 7.37 6.36
CA VAL A 530 -11.74 8.40 7.07
C VAL A 530 -10.33 7.93 7.43
N GLY A 531 -10.20 6.70 7.94
CA GLY A 531 -8.90 6.14 8.33
C GLY A 531 -7.90 6.04 7.19
N HIS A 532 -8.36 5.83 5.95
CA HIS A 532 -7.52 5.69 4.77
C HIS A 532 -6.82 7.00 4.36
N LEU A 533 -7.32 8.18 4.73
CA LEU A 533 -6.64 9.45 4.47
C LEU A 533 -5.24 9.50 5.11
N ARG A 534 -4.99 8.72 6.16
CA ARG A 534 -3.67 8.59 6.80
C ARG A 534 -2.69 7.74 5.98
N HIS A 535 -3.14 7.04 4.95
CA HIS A 535 -2.27 6.27 4.05
C HIS A 535 -1.31 7.16 3.25
N MET A 536 -1.53 8.46 3.19
CA MET A 536 -0.66 9.42 2.50
C MET A 536 0.83 9.20 2.82
N VAL A 537 1.18 8.81 4.04
CA VAL A 537 2.55 8.49 4.47
C VAL A 537 3.20 7.39 3.64
N PHE A 538 2.42 6.42 3.15
CA PHE A 538 2.94 5.33 2.32
C PHE A 538 3.23 5.80 0.89
N GLY A 539 2.35 6.64 0.32
CA GLY A 539 2.59 7.26 -0.99
C GLY A 539 3.80 8.19 -0.98
N VAL A 540 3.94 9.02 0.08
CA VAL A 540 5.14 9.85 0.28
C VAL A 540 6.39 8.97 0.43
N SER A 541 6.30 7.82 1.10
CA SER A 541 7.42 6.87 1.19
C SER A 541 7.86 6.37 -0.18
N MET A 542 6.93 6.03 -1.08
CA MET A 542 7.25 5.63 -2.46
C MET A 542 7.83 6.79 -3.26
N ALA A 543 7.29 8.00 -3.11
CA ALA A 543 7.80 9.20 -3.73
C ALA A 543 9.26 9.50 -3.33
N ARG A 544 9.56 9.44 -2.01
CA ARG A 544 10.93 9.62 -1.47
C ARG A 544 11.89 8.56 -2.03
N ARG A 545 11.48 7.30 -2.06
CA ARG A 545 12.25 6.21 -2.67
C ARG A 545 12.47 6.41 -4.16
N GLY A 546 11.49 6.99 -4.86
CA GLY A 546 11.57 7.41 -6.27
C GLY A 546 12.34 8.72 -6.49
N TRP A 547 12.99 9.27 -5.44
CA TRP A 547 13.80 10.49 -5.50
C TRP A 547 13.00 11.77 -5.79
N LEU A 548 11.69 11.81 -5.51
CA LEU A 548 10.87 12.99 -5.77
C LEU A 548 11.14 14.10 -4.75
N GLU A 549 11.10 15.31 -5.28
CA GLU A 549 11.06 16.56 -4.54
C GLU A 549 9.62 17.11 -4.56
N ALA A 550 9.30 18.05 -3.68
CA ALA A 550 7.97 18.68 -3.64
C ALA A 550 7.54 19.27 -4.99
N ARG A 551 8.49 19.84 -5.75
CA ARG A 551 8.22 20.42 -7.08
C ARG A 551 7.76 19.39 -8.13
N ASP A 552 8.02 18.10 -7.94
CA ASP A 552 7.62 17.03 -8.85
C ASP A 552 6.16 16.61 -8.64
N VAL A 553 5.55 17.00 -7.52
CA VAL A 553 4.23 16.53 -7.04
C VAL A 553 3.22 17.67 -7.07
N LEU A 554 2.09 17.47 -7.76
CA LEU A 554 1.08 18.52 -7.97
C LEU A 554 0.33 18.90 -6.69
N ASN A 555 0.01 17.95 -5.84
CA ASN A 555 -0.74 18.22 -4.61
C ASN A 555 0.11 18.74 -3.43
N THR A 556 1.32 19.21 -3.72
CA THR A 556 2.08 20.14 -2.85
C THR A 556 1.79 21.60 -3.19
N LEU A 557 1.15 21.87 -4.32
CA LEU A 557 0.83 23.22 -4.77
C LEU A 557 -0.32 23.83 -3.96
N PRO A 558 -0.30 25.15 -3.67
CA PRO A 558 -1.47 25.86 -3.17
C PRO A 558 -2.66 25.69 -4.13
N LEU A 559 -3.88 25.68 -3.58
CA LEU A 559 -5.11 25.42 -4.34
C LEU A 559 -5.23 26.29 -5.62
N THR A 560 -4.91 27.59 -5.53
CA THR A 560 -4.99 28.50 -6.69
C THR A 560 -4.09 28.05 -7.82
N THR A 561 -2.83 27.74 -7.48
CA THR A 561 -1.83 27.27 -8.46
C THR A 561 -2.20 25.88 -9.02
N LEU A 562 -2.71 24.99 -8.17
CA LEU A 562 -3.19 23.68 -8.60
C LEU A 562 -4.32 23.82 -9.62
N LYS A 563 -5.33 24.65 -9.34
CA LYS A 563 -6.44 24.91 -10.27
C LYS A 563 -5.96 25.47 -11.61
N ASP A 564 -4.97 26.35 -11.61
CA ASP A 564 -4.39 26.89 -12.83
C ASP A 564 -3.66 25.82 -13.66
N VAL A 565 -2.98 24.89 -12.98
CA VAL A 565 -2.32 23.74 -13.63
C VAL A 565 -3.34 22.78 -14.22
N LEU A 566 -4.42 22.47 -13.50
CA LEU A 566 -5.46 21.54 -13.94
C LEU A 566 -6.28 22.11 -15.11
N ARG A 567 -6.61 23.41 -15.10
CA ARG A 567 -7.41 24.07 -16.16
C ARG A 567 -6.69 24.25 -17.50
N ARG A 568 -5.35 24.10 -17.59
CA ARG A 568 -4.63 24.31 -18.85
C ARG A 568 -4.89 23.16 -19.82
N PRO A 569 -5.40 23.44 -21.05
CA PRO A 569 -5.49 22.43 -22.10
C PRO A 569 -4.11 21.81 -22.39
N ALA A 570 -4.03 20.53 -22.66
CA ALA A 570 -2.78 19.81 -22.91
C ALA A 570 -1.89 20.47 -24.00
N ALA A 571 -2.47 21.14 -24.99
CA ALA A 571 -1.77 21.86 -26.07
C ALA A 571 -1.03 23.13 -25.60
N SER A 572 -1.43 23.79 -24.52
CA SER A 572 -0.82 25.03 -24.03
C SER A 572 0.41 24.81 -23.13
N ARG A 573 0.63 23.58 -22.70
CA ARG A 573 1.76 23.18 -21.83
C ARG A 573 3.11 23.12 -22.57
N ARG A 574 3.10 23.21 -23.93
CA ARG A 574 4.30 23.11 -24.78
C ARG A 574 5.14 24.40 -24.95
N ARG A 575 4.74 25.54 -24.35
CA ARG A 575 5.43 26.83 -24.67
C ARG A 575 6.19 27.48 -23.50
N ARG A 576 6.41 26.81 -22.38
CA ARG A 576 7.32 27.34 -21.33
C ARG A 576 8.20 26.21 -20.78
N ALA A 577 9.15 25.77 -21.56
CA ALA A 577 10.35 25.07 -21.13
C ALA A 577 11.54 25.93 -21.54
#